data_cac696a042b1b094c2d28769ed03b2e9
#
_entry.id   cac696a042b1b094c2d28769ed03b2e9
#
_cell.length_a   1.000
_cell.length_b   1.000
_cell.length_c   1.000
_cell.angle_alpha   90.00
_cell.angle_beta   90.00
_cell.angle_gamma   90.00
#
_symmetry.space_group_name_H-M   'P 1'
#
loop_
_entity.id
_entity.type
_entity.pdbx_description
1 polymer ?
#
loop_
_entity_poly.entity_id
_entity_poly.type
_entity_poly.pdbx_seq_one_letter_code
_entity_poly.pdbx_strand_id
1 'polypeptide(L)'
;MYNPQLDAFIKVADSGSFSKAAEAMYISAPAIIQQINLLEASCGFKLFVRSNHGVKLTPAGRSLYDDAKTLIRLSQDALNKARRLAESSETTVRIGTSLLYKCRLLPDLWTRVSEKHPELKIEILSMTEYQNRGEVFSALGVHFDLFEGIYGSVGWDGMCQFLELERTPICCAVSKNHRLAGMKKLTMQDLNGEYIVMPIEGVSKEIDTFRNHIRNQYPTVQIVDFKRYDLDTFTLCEVNGYILITQPVYTDIHNNLLTIPLETNYTLPYGLMYANEPTVATKRFIDFLQIANGDR
;
A
#
# COMPACT_ATOMS: atom_id res chain seq x y z
N MET A 1 -6.07 -23.18 -9.66
CA MET A 1 -7.50 -22.84 -9.59
C MET A 1 -7.94 -21.85 -10.67
N TYR A 2 -7.03 -21.13 -11.31
CA TYR A 2 -7.29 -20.30 -12.49
C TYR A 2 -6.79 -21.02 -13.77
N ASN A 3 -7.14 -20.48 -14.95
CA ASN A 3 -6.67 -21.00 -16.21
C ASN A 3 -5.16 -20.72 -16.39
N PRO A 4 -4.26 -21.72 -16.44
CA PRO A 4 -2.81 -21.51 -16.58
C PRO A 4 -2.39 -20.75 -17.84
N GLN A 5 -3.25 -20.70 -18.87
CA GLN A 5 -2.99 -19.93 -20.08
C GLN A 5 -2.95 -18.41 -19.84
N LEU A 6 -3.51 -17.94 -18.70
CA LEU A 6 -3.41 -16.53 -18.29
C LEU A 6 -1.96 -16.15 -17.94
N ASP A 7 -1.15 -17.06 -17.38
CA ASP A 7 0.28 -16.79 -17.12
C ASP A 7 1.03 -16.55 -18.43
N ALA A 8 0.79 -17.39 -19.43
CA ALA A 8 1.38 -17.23 -20.77
C ALA A 8 0.92 -15.91 -21.42
N PHE A 9 -0.36 -15.57 -21.26
CA PHE A 9 -0.95 -14.34 -21.80
C PHE A 9 -0.28 -13.10 -21.21
N ILE A 10 -0.18 -13.01 -19.88
CA ILE A 10 0.48 -11.90 -19.18
C ILE A 10 1.96 -11.83 -19.60
N LYS A 11 2.67 -12.96 -19.63
CA LYS A 11 4.08 -12.98 -19.98
C LYS A 11 4.37 -12.52 -21.40
N VAL A 12 3.51 -12.88 -22.37
CA VAL A 12 3.59 -12.39 -23.75
C VAL A 12 3.28 -10.90 -23.83
N ALA A 13 2.29 -10.43 -23.08
CA ALA A 13 1.93 -9.00 -23.02
C ALA A 13 3.08 -8.15 -22.47
N ASP A 14 3.70 -8.59 -21.36
CA ASP A 14 4.81 -7.89 -20.70
C ASP A 14 6.08 -7.84 -21.57
N SER A 15 6.39 -8.95 -22.26
CA SER A 15 7.61 -9.04 -23.08
C SER A 15 7.47 -8.49 -24.51
N GLY A 16 6.23 -8.28 -24.98
CA GLY A 16 5.93 -7.90 -26.36
C GLY A 16 6.40 -8.90 -27.43
N SER A 17 6.73 -10.14 -27.03
CA SER A 17 7.31 -11.16 -27.91
C SER A 17 7.03 -12.57 -27.41
N PHE A 18 6.53 -13.43 -28.28
CA PHE A 18 6.36 -14.86 -27.97
C PHE A 18 7.67 -15.55 -27.60
N SER A 19 8.77 -15.24 -28.33
CA SER A 19 10.07 -15.87 -28.08
C SER A 19 10.66 -15.48 -26.73
N LYS A 20 10.63 -14.19 -26.39
CA LYS A 20 11.09 -13.71 -25.07
C LYS A 20 10.23 -14.25 -23.92
N ALA A 21 8.91 -14.33 -24.13
CA ALA A 21 8.01 -14.92 -23.14
C ALA A 21 8.28 -16.41 -22.95
N ALA A 22 8.51 -17.15 -24.02
CA ALA A 22 8.84 -18.57 -23.98
C ALA A 22 10.15 -18.84 -23.24
N GLU A 23 11.19 -18.05 -23.53
CA GLU A 23 12.46 -18.09 -22.81
C GLU A 23 12.28 -17.85 -21.30
N ALA A 24 11.54 -16.81 -20.92
CA ALA A 24 11.27 -16.46 -19.53
C ALA A 24 10.39 -17.48 -18.79
N MET A 25 9.62 -18.31 -19.52
CA MET A 25 8.80 -19.40 -18.97
C MET A 25 9.47 -20.77 -19.07
N TYR A 26 10.69 -20.85 -19.62
CA TYR A 26 11.42 -22.10 -19.86
C TYR A 26 10.66 -23.12 -20.70
N ILE A 27 9.90 -22.64 -21.71
CA ILE A 27 9.17 -23.48 -22.68
C ILE A 27 9.52 -23.09 -24.13
N SER A 28 9.09 -23.89 -25.11
CA SER A 28 9.30 -23.56 -26.50
C SER A 28 8.34 -22.47 -27.01
N ALA A 29 8.79 -21.67 -27.99
CA ALA A 29 7.95 -20.67 -28.64
C ALA A 29 6.66 -21.26 -29.27
N PRO A 30 6.68 -22.45 -29.94
CA PRO A 30 5.43 -23.10 -30.37
C PRO A 30 4.46 -23.40 -29.20
N ALA A 31 4.98 -23.82 -28.04
CA ALA A 31 4.14 -24.16 -26.88
C ALA A 31 3.39 -22.92 -26.34
N ILE A 32 4.09 -21.78 -26.23
CA ILE A 32 3.43 -20.54 -25.76
C ILE A 32 2.40 -20.03 -26.79
N ILE A 33 2.71 -20.14 -28.09
CA ILE A 33 1.76 -19.78 -29.15
C ILE A 33 0.51 -20.65 -29.07
N GLN A 34 0.67 -21.96 -28.84
CA GLN A 34 -0.46 -22.86 -28.64
C GLN A 34 -1.32 -22.48 -27.43
N GLN A 35 -0.71 -22.15 -26.30
CA GLN A 35 -1.44 -21.70 -25.11
C GLN A 35 -2.26 -20.43 -25.39
N ILE A 36 -1.69 -19.46 -26.08
CA ILE A 36 -2.40 -18.23 -26.47
C ILE A 36 -3.54 -18.52 -27.45
N ASN A 37 -3.30 -19.37 -28.45
CA ASN A 37 -4.36 -19.72 -29.39
C ASN A 37 -5.52 -20.44 -28.71
N LEU A 38 -5.27 -21.32 -27.73
CA LEU A 38 -6.30 -21.98 -26.93
C LEU A 38 -7.08 -20.96 -26.07
N LEU A 39 -6.38 -20.01 -25.45
CA LEU A 39 -7.03 -18.94 -24.69
C LEU A 39 -7.92 -18.07 -25.60
N GLU A 40 -7.41 -17.62 -26.74
CA GLU A 40 -8.18 -16.84 -27.70
C GLU A 40 -9.41 -17.62 -28.23
N ALA A 41 -9.23 -18.92 -28.48
CA ALA A 41 -10.34 -19.79 -28.89
C ALA A 41 -11.42 -19.92 -27.80
N SER A 42 -11.02 -20.05 -26.55
CA SER A 42 -11.97 -20.10 -25.41
C SER A 42 -12.68 -18.77 -25.17
N CYS A 43 -12.01 -17.65 -25.42
CA CYS A 43 -12.62 -16.30 -25.30
C CYS A 43 -13.51 -15.95 -26.50
N GLY A 44 -13.28 -16.54 -27.66
CA GLY A 44 -14.00 -16.21 -28.89
C GLY A 44 -13.51 -14.95 -29.61
N PHE A 45 -12.39 -14.35 -29.16
CA PHE A 45 -11.79 -13.15 -29.75
C PHE A 45 -10.27 -13.15 -29.64
N LYS A 46 -9.62 -12.28 -30.45
CA LYS A 46 -8.16 -12.13 -30.43
C LYS A 46 -7.73 -11.22 -29.28
N LEU A 47 -6.68 -11.66 -28.56
CA LEU A 47 -6.05 -10.91 -27.49
C LEU A 47 -4.81 -10.13 -27.97
N PHE A 48 -4.18 -10.60 -29.06
CA PHE A 48 -2.99 -9.99 -29.62
C PHE A 48 -3.13 -9.64 -31.10
N VAL A 49 -2.50 -8.53 -31.49
CA VAL A 49 -2.16 -8.18 -32.87
C VAL A 49 -0.69 -8.54 -33.07
N ARG A 50 -0.39 -9.37 -34.08
CA ARG A 50 0.96 -9.78 -34.48
C ARG A 50 1.44 -8.89 -35.62
N SER A 51 2.64 -8.36 -35.53
CA SER A 51 3.28 -7.56 -36.58
C SER A 51 4.76 -7.92 -36.71
N ASN A 52 5.41 -7.42 -37.74
CA ASN A 52 6.86 -7.58 -37.92
C ASN A 52 7.69 -6.87 -36.83
N HIS A 53 7.05 -6.02 -36.02
CA HIS A 53 7.69 -5.30 -34.91
C HIS A 53 7.38 -5.92 -33.54
N GLY A 54 6.76 -7.11 -33.50
CA GLY A 54 6.40 -7.80 -32.26
C GLY A 54 4.91 -7.99 -32.05
N VAL A 55 4.52 -8.15 -30.78
CA VAL A 55 3.17 -8.50 -30.37
C VAL A 55 2.61 -7.38 -29.50
N LYS A 56 1.39 -6.92 -29.80
CA LYS A 56 0.68 -5.90 -29.04
C LYS A 56 -0.71 -6.39 -28.64
N LEU A 57 -1.19 -5.96 -27.48
CA LEU A 57 -2.55 -6.26 -27.04
C LEU A 57 -3.58 -5.58 -27.95
N THR A 58 -4.67 -6.30 -28.25
CA THR A 58 -5.90 -5.71 -28.76
C THR A 58 -6.60 -4.88 -27.66
N PRO A 59 -7.63 -4.07 -27.97
CA PRO A 59 -8.46 -3.45 -26.92
C PRO A 59 -9.06 -4.47 -25.95
N ALA A 60 -9.56 -5.61 -26.46
CA ALA A 60 -10.05 -6.72 -25.63
C ALA A 60 -8.95 -7.36 -24.81
N GLY A 61 -7.74 -7.56 -25.41
CA GLY A 61 -6.58 -8.04 -24.69
C GLY A 61 -6.13 -7.09 -23.58
N ARG A 62 -6.20 -5.78 -23.78
CA ARG A 62 -5.88 -4.80 -22.74
C ARG A 62 -6.83 -4.89 -21.55
N SER A 63 -8.12 -4.97 -21.81
CA SER A 63 -9.13 -5.15 -20.74
C SER A 63 -8.88 -6.45 -19.95
N LEU A 64 -8.68 -7.57 -20.67
CA LEU A 64 -8.44 -8.86 -20.03
C LEU A 64 -7.10 -8.90 -19.25
N TYR A 65 -6.09 -8.12 -19.66
CA TYR A 65 -4.76 -8.13 -19.03
C TYR A 65 -4.83 -7.68 -17.56
N ASP A 66 -5.55 -6.60 -17.27
CA ASP A 66 -5.68 -6.08 -15.91
C ASP A 66 -6.54 -7.03 -15.04
N ASP A 67 -7.62 -7.56 -15.61
CA ASP A 67 -8.49 -8.52 -14.94
C ASP A 67 -7.78 -9.87 -14.69
N ALA A 68 -6.96 -10.34 -15.64
CA ALA A 68 -6.21 -11.59 -15.52
C ALA A 68 -5.21 -11.54 -14.34
N LYS A 69 -4.49 -10.44 -14.16
CA LYS A 69 -3.61 -10.27 -13.00
C LYS A 69 -4.37 -10.38 -11.68
N THR A 70 -5.55 -9.76 -11.62
CA THR A 70 -6.41 -9.82 -10.44
C THR A 70 -6.92 -11.24 -10.18
N LEU A 71 -7.36 -11.98 -11.21
CA LEU A 71 -7.83 -13.36 -11.10
C LEU A 71 -6.73 -14.31 -10.62
N ILE A 72 -5.51 -14.19 -11.16
CA ILE A 72 -4.37 -15.00 -10.73
C ILE A 72 -4.09 -14.76 -9.25
N ARG A 73 -4.00 -13.48 -8.83
CA ARG A 73 -3.79 -13.10 -7.44
C ARG A 73 -4.87 -13.67 -6.54
N LEU A 74 -6.15 -13.45 -6.83
CA LEU A 74 -7.27 -13.97 -6.03
C LEU A 74 -7.24 -15.51 -5.90
N SER A 75 -6.85 -16.20 -6.96
CA SER A 75 -6.72 -17.67 -6.92
C SER A 75 -5.55 -18.12 -6.03
N GLN A 76 -4.42 -17.43 -6.08
CA GLN A 76 -3.28 -17.68 -5.20
C GLN A 76 -3.64 -17.40 -3.75
N ASP A 77 -4.34 -16.30 -3.49
CA ASP A 77 -4.83 -15.90 -2.17
C ASP A 77 -5.73 -16.97 -1.57
N ALA A 78 -6.68 -17.48 -2.35
CA ALA A 78 -7.58 -18.55 -1.91
C ALA A 78 -6.80 -19.83 -1.54
N LEU A 79 -5.80 -20.22 -2.34
CA LEU A 79 -4.94 -21.37 -2.05
C LEU A 79 -4.09 -21.14 -0.80
N ASN A 80 -3.52 -19.96 -0.64
CA ASN A 80 -2.72 -19.61 0.53
C ASN A 80 -3.57 -19.60 1.81
N LYS A 81 -4.81 -19.09 1.73
CA LYS A 81 -5.77 -19.17 2.84
C LYS A 81 -6.07 -20.61 3.22
N ALA A 82 -6.34 -21.48 2.23
CA ALA A 82 -6.62 -22.89 2.47
C ALA A 82 -5.42 -23.63 3.07
N ARG A 83 -4.20 -23.40 2.58
CA ARG A 83 -2.98 -23.98 3.14
C ARG A 83 -2.78 -23.61 4.59
N ARG A 84 -3.00 -22.34 4.94
CA ARG A 84 -2.87 -21.86 6.32
C ARG A 84 -3.81 -22.55 7.29
N LEU A 85 -5.06 -22.73 6.86
CA LEU A 85 -6.03 -23.48 7.66
C LEU A 85 -5.64 -24.96 7.81
N ALA A 86 -4.92 -25.52 6.81
CA ALA A 86 -4.44 -26.90 6.85
C ALA A 86 -3.15 -27.05 7.67
N GLU A 87 -2.25 -26.06 7.63
CA GLU A 87 -0.92 -26.13 8.28
C GLU A 87 -0.91 -25.60 9.70
N SER A 88 -2.04 -25.04 10.21
CA SER A 88 -2.23 -24.46 11.55
C SER A 88 -0.94 -23.86 12.14
N SER A 89 -0.40 -22.82 11.49
CA SER A 89 0.74 -22.06 12.04
C SER A 89 0.29 -21.25 13.25
N GLU A 90 0.19 -21.92 14.41
CA GLU A 90 -0.21 -21.28 15.67
C GLU A 90 0.85 -20.32 16.23
N THR A 91 2.02 -20.23 15.58
CA THR A 91 3.18 -19.53 16.11
C THR A 91 3.73 -18.43 15.20
N THR A 92 3.34 -18.33 13.94
CA THR A 92 3.90 -17.32 13.01
C THR A 92 2.94 -16.16 12.77
N VAL A 93 3.42 -14.93 13.00
CA VAL A 93 2.74 -13.68 12.67
C VAL A 93 3.36 -13.12 11.38
N ARG A 94 2.57 -12.96 10.33
CA ARG A 94 3.02 -12.43 9.05
C ARG A 94 2.71 -10.94 8.97
N ILE A 95 3.72 -10.16 8.68
CA ILE A 95 3.67 -8.71 8.72
C ILE A 95 3.90 -8.17 7.34
N GLY A 96 2.89 -7.47 6.82
CA GLY A 96 2.97 -6.78 5.55
C GLY A 96 3.77 -5.48 5.67
N THR A 97 4.70 -5.24 4.73
CA THR A 97 5.48 -4.01 4.69
C THR A 97 5.70 -3.51 3.26
N SER A 98 5.83 -2.21 3.11
CA SER A 98 6.21 -1.55 1.86
C SER A 98 6.91 -0.23 2.14
N LEU A 99 7.29 0.50 1.10
CA LEU A 99 7.89 1.83 1.25
C LEU A 99 6.98 2.80 2.03
N LEU A 100 5.65 2.68 1.85
CA LEU A 100 4.64 3.52 2.53
C LEU A 100 4.12 2.92 3.84
N TYR A 101 4.21 1.60 4.01
CA TYR A 101 3.82 0.89 5.24
C TYR A 101 5.07 0.35 5.91
N LYS A 102 5.88 1.28 6.45
CA LYS A 102 7.12 0.96 7.16
C LYS A 102 6.82 0.38 8.53
N CYS A 103 7.55 -0.65 8.91
CA CYS A 103 7.51 -1.19 10.27
C CYS A 103 8.40 -0.35 11.20
N ARG A 104 7.93 0.81 11.65
CA ARG A 104 8.68 1.75 12.49
C ARG A 104 8.71 1.33 13.96
N LEU A 105 7.56 0.95 14.50
CA LEU A 105 7.41 0.54 15.89
C LEU A 105 7.66 -0.95 16.11
N LEU A 106 7.45 -1.74 15.05
CA LEU A 106 7.50 -3.19 15.12
C LEU A 106 8.79 -3.76 15.73
N PRO A 107 10.01 -3.28 15.41
CA PRO A 107 11.24 -3.84 16.00
C PRO A 107 11.23 -3.79 17.53
N ASP A 108 10.85 -2.65 18.11
CA ASP A 108 10.78 -2.48 19.57
C ASP A 108 9.65 -3.29 20.18
N LEU A 109 8.49 -3.34 19.51
CA LEU A 109 7.36 -4.16 19.94
C LEU A 109 7.72 -5.64 19.90
N TRP A 110 8.39 -6.09 18.85
CA TRP A 110 8.82 -7.48 18.71
C TRP A 110 9.81 -7.90 19.79
N THR A 111 10.79 -7.07 20.12
CA THR A 111 11.72 -7.35 21.20
C THR A 111 10.97 -7.67 22.50
N ARG A 112 9.97 -6.87 22.85
CA ARG A 112 9.14 -7.08 24.05
C ARG A 112 8.29 -8.34 23.99
N VAL A 113 7.71 -8.63 22.81
CA VAL A 113 6.87 -9.82 22.61
C VAL A 113 7.70 -11.08 22.66
N SER A 114 8.85 -11.15 21.97
CA SER A 114 9.70 -12.34 21.88
C SER A 114 10.29 -12.78 23.21
N GLU A 115 10.51 -11.85 24.15
CA GLU A 115 10.94 -12.16 25.51
C GLU A 115 9.88 -12.93 26.31
N LYS A 116 8.59 -12.67 26.06
CA LYS A 116 7.46 -13.29 26.78
C LYS A 116 6.84 -14.45 26.02
N HIS A 117 6.96 -14.44 24.71
CA HIS A 117 6.41 -15.42 23.78
C HIS A 117 7.49 -15.93 22.83
N PRO A 118 8.50 -16.67 23.34
CA PRO A 118 9.61 -17.17 22.52
C PRO A 118 9.19 -18.18 21.44
N GLU A 119 7.99 -18.74 21.57
CA GLU A 119 7.41 -19.63 20.57
C GLU A 119 6.91 -18.88 19.32
N LEU A 120 6.60 -17.57 19.46
CA LEU A 120 6.16 -16.77 18.32
C LEU A 120 7.30 -16.45 17.36
N LYS A 121 6.98 -16.42 16.09
CA LYS A 121 7.89 -16.04 14.99
C LYS A 121 7.22 -14.95 14.17
N ILE A 122 8.03 -14.11 13.54
CA ILE A 122 7.54 -13.16 12.53
C ILE A 122 8.07 -13.53 11.16
N GLU A 123 7.24 -13.26 10.16
CA GLU A 123 7.60 -13.31 8.74
C GLU A 123 7.25 -11.94 8.13
N ILE A 124 8.23 -11.32 7.47
CA ILE A 124 8.03 -10.02 6.81
C ILE A 124 7.72 -10.26 5.35
N LEU A 125 6.60 -9.73 4.89
CA LEU A 125 6.09 -9.91 3.54
C LEU A 125 5.97 -8.58 2.79
N SER A 126 6.34 -8.58 1.51
CA SER A 126 6.22 -7.39 0.67
C SER A 126 4.75 -7.10 0.33
N MET A 127 4.37 -5.82 0.44
CA MET A 127 3.07 -5.30 0.01
C MET A 127 3.16 -4.46 -1.28
N THR A 128 4.29 -4.49 -1.98
CA THR A 128 4.55 -3.63 -3.16
C THR A 128 3.68 -3.97 -4.37
N GLU A 129 3.12 -5.17 -4.41
CA GLU A 129 2.22 -5.63 -5.47
C GLU A 129 0.79 -5.08 -5.38
N TYR A 130 0.38 -4.59 -4.18
CA TYR A 130 -0.97 -4.06 -3.97
C TYR A 130 -1.04 -2.61 -4.41
N GLN A 131 -1.83 -2.34 -5.45
CA GLN A 131 -1.89 -1.02 -6.08
C GLN A 131 -2.85 -0.05 -5.41
N ASN A 132 -3.79 -0.58 -4.63
CA ASN A 132 -4.80 0.24 -3.97
C ASN A 132 -5.20 -0.35 -2.62
N ARG A 133 -5.88 0.46 -1.83
CA ARG A 133 -6.32 0.12 -0.47
C ARG A 133 -7.21 -1.12 -0.41
N GLY A 134 -8.14 -1.25 -1.35
CA GLY A 134 -9.04 -2.42 -1.40
C GLY A 134 -8.27 -3.73 -1.54
N GLU A 135 -7.20 -3.73 -2.33
CA GLU A 135 -6.31 -4.88 -2.48
C GLU A 135 -5.55 -5.20 -1.19
N VAL A 136 -5.04 -4.17 -0.51
CA VAL A 136 -4.36 -4.33 0.79
C VAL A 136 -5.28 -5.00 1.81
N PHE A 137 -6.53 -4.51 1.95
CA PHE A 137 -7.48 -5.11 2.88
C PHE A 137 -7.99 -6.49 2.46
N SER A 138 -8.10 -6.76 1.17
CA SER A 138 -8.44 -8.10 0.67
C SER A 138 -7.33 -9.11 0.98
N ALA A 139 -6.07 -8.66 1.03
CA ALA A 139 -4.92 -9.49 1.35
C ALA A 139 -4.71 -9.68 2.87
N LEU A 140 -5.26 -8.77 3.69
CA LEU A 140 -5.16 -8.82 5.14
C LEU A 140 -5.91 -10.03 5.69
N GLY A 141 -5.23 -10.83 6.54
CA GLY A 141 -5.72 -12.12 6.99
C GLY A 141 -5.60 -13.23 5.92
N VAL A 142 -5.16 -12.92 4.71
CA VAL A 142 -4.92 -13.86 3.61
C VAL A 142 -3.43 -14.00 3.30
N HIS A 143 -2.74 -12.96 2.93
CA HIS A 143 -1.30 -12.95 2.65
C HIS A 143 -0.48 -12.58 3.86
N PHE A 144 -0.87 -11.54 4.55
CA PHE A 144 -0.27 -11.08 5.80
C PHE A 144 -1.34 -10.91 6.86
N ASP A 145 -0.96 -10.99 8.12
CA ASP A 145 -1.87 -10.98 9.25
C ASP A 145 -2.10 -9.58 9.81
N LEU A 146 -1.08 -8.73 9.71
CA LEU A 146 -1.12 -7.34 10.12
C LEU A 146 -0.14 -6.48 9.32
N PHE A 147 -0.33 -5.17 9.40
CA PHE A 147 0.63 -4.15 8.92
C PHE A 147 0.56 -2.91 9.80
N GLU A 148 1.65 -2.15 9.82
CA GLU A 148 1.78 -0.91 10.59
C GLU A 148 1.48 0.31 9.72
N GLY A 149 0.74 1.30 10.24
CA GLY A 149 0.46 2.52 9.49
C GLY A 149 -0.50 3.48 10.18
N ILE A 150 -0.89 4.52 9.44
CA ILE A 150 -1.86 5.52 9.87
C ILE A 150 -3.27 4.98 9.61
N TYR A 151 -4.10 5.06 10.64
CA TYR A 151 -5.53 4.75 10.56
C TYR A 151 -6.34 6.05 10.50
N GLY A 152 -7.60 5.95 10.20
CA GLY A 152 -8.53 7.09 10.23
C GLY A 152 -9.21 7.38 8.90
N SER A 153 -9.14 6.43 7.97
CA SER A 153 -9.86 6.54 6.72
C SER A 153 -11.32 6.22 6.88
N VAL A 154 -12.15 7.10 6.41
CA VAL A 154 -13.57 6.82 6.22
C VAL A 154 -13.72 5.60 5.30
N GLY A 155 -14.57 4.63 5.70
CA GLY A 155 -14.78 3.40 4.94
C GLY A 155 -13.79 2.26 5.27
N TRP A 156 -13.00 2.38 6.34
CA TRP A 156 -12.21 1.26 6.89
C TRP A 156 -12.97 0.47 7.95
N ASP A 157 -14.05 1.05 8.48
CA ASP A 157 -14.91 0.41 9.48
C ASP A 157 -15.41 -0.94 8.95
N GLY A 158 -15.10 -2.00 9.70
CA GLY A 158 -15.43 -3.37 9.35
C GLY A 158 -14.49 -4.06 8.36
N MET A 159 -13.51 -3.37 7.76
CA MET A 159 -12.51 -3.99 6.88
C MET A 159 -11.33 -4.58 7.64
N CYS A 160 -11.00 -4.03 8.79
CA CYS A 160 -9.95 -4.54 9.68
C CYS A 160 -10.23 -4.14 11.13
N GLN A 161 -9.49 -4.77 12.04
CA GLN A 161 -9.32 -4.28 13.41
C GLN A 161 -8.13 -3.34 13.46
N PHE A 162 -8.11 -2.43 14.46
CA PHE A 162 -7.03 -1.49 14.66
C PHE A 162 -6.60 -1.44 16.13
N LEU A 163 -5.30 -1.54 16.37
CA LEU A 163 -4.66 -1.28 17.65
C LEU A 163 -3.90 0.05 17.55
N GLU A 164 -4.42 1.11 18.15
CA GLU A 164 -3.71 2.39 18.26
C GLU A 164 -2.51 2.23 19.20
N LEU A 165 -1.33 2.59 18.73
CA LEU A 165 -0.09 2.54 19.49
C LEU A 165 0.38 3.93 19.89
N GLU A 166 0.15 4.91 19.05
CA GLU A 166 0.49 6.31 19.29
C GLU A 166 -0.36 7.24 18.42
N ARG A 167 -0.26 8.53 18.70
CA ARG A 167 -0.77 9.57 17.82
C ARG A 167 0.39 10.30 17.16
N THR A 168 0.38 10.31 15.83
CA THR A 168 1.45 10.95 15.04
C THR A 168 1.08 12.38 14.68
N PRO A 169 1.99 13.37 14.83
CA PRO A 169 1.72 14.76 14.49
C PRO A 169 1.65 14.96 12.96
N ILE A 170 0.97 16.03 12.57
CA ILE A 170 1.02 16.51 11.18
C ILE A 170 2.34 17.23 10.95
N CYS A 171 2.95 16.97 9.81
CA CYS A 171 4.15 17.63 9.29
C CYS A 171 3.89 18.19 7.90
N CYS A 172 4.78 19.05 7.45
CA CYS A 172 4.85 19.56 6.09
C CYS A 172 6.11 19.02 5.41
N ALA A 173 5.98 18.42 4.22
CA ALA A 173 7.14 18.13 3.40
C ALA A 173 7.26 19.20 2.31
N VAL A 174 8.44 19.81 2.19
CA VAL A 174 8.76 20.87 1.26
C VAL A 174 10.03 20.55 0.46
N SER A 175 10.14 21.01 -0.77
CA SER A 175 11.37 20.81 -1.53
C SER A 175 12.56 21.53 -0.87
N LYS A 176 13.77 21.02 -1.07
CA LYS A 176 15.00 21.61 -0.53
C LYS A 176 15.21 23.08 -0.96
N ASN A 177 14.59 23.47 -2.08
CA ASN A 177 14.67 24.83 -2.61
C ASN A 177 13.50 25.72 -2.19
N HIS A 178 12.58 25.19 -1.39
CA HIS A 178 11.42 25.95 -0.92
C HIS A 178 11.85 27.01 0.12
N ARG A 179 11.17 28.17 0.15
CA ARG A 179 11.45 29.25 1.12
C ARG A 179 11.44 28.80 2.58
N LEU A 180 10.64 27.78 2.89
CA LEU A 180 10.50 27.23 4.24
C LEU A 180 11.52 26.12 4.57
N ALA A 181 12.35 25.69 3.62
CA ALA A 181 13.26 24.53 3.78
C ALA A 181 14.28 24.69 4.92
N GLY A 182 14.65 25.93 5.27
CA GLY A 182 15.58 26.22 6.37
C GLY A 182 14.95 26.26 7.76
N MET A 183 13.64 26.11 7.87
CA MET A 183 12.93 26.18 9.16
C MET A 183 12.96 24.84 9.88
N LYS A 184 13.16 24.88 11.21
CA LYS A 184 13.12 23.68 12.05
C LYS A 184 11.70 23.25 12.43
N LYS A 185 10.75 24.20 12.39
CA LYS A 185 9.34 24.02 12.72
C LYS A 185 8.53 25.09 11.99
N LEU A 186 7.35 24.73 11.53
CA LEU A 186 6.41 25.64 10.87
C LEU A 186 5.24 25.93 11.77
N THR A 187 4.68 27.13 11.61
CA THR A 187 3.38 27.53 12.17
C THR A 187 2.33 27.56 11.06
N MET A 188 1.06 27.65 11.43
CA MET A 188 -0.02 27.79 10.45
C MET A 188 0.08 29.09 9.65
N GLN A 189 0.67 30.16 10.21
CA GLN A 189 0.91 31.43 9.53
C GLN A 189 1.93 31.31 8.40
N ASP A 190 2.92 30.44 8.55
CA ASP A 190 3.95 30.20 7.52
C ASP A 190 3.37 29.60 6.23
N LEU A 191 2.18 29.01 6.33
CA LEU A 191 1.48 28.39 5.20
C LEU A 191 0.65 29.39 4.37
N ASN A 192 0.52 30.66 4.81
CA ASN A 192 -0.25 31.65 4.08
C ASN A 192 0.31 31.88 2.67
N GLY A 193 -0.59 31.86 1.68
CA GLY A 193 -0.25 32.04 0.27
C GLY A 193 0.32 30.78 -0.41
N GLU A 194 0.47 29.68 0.32
CA GLU A 194 1.04 28.43 -0.20
C GLU A 194 -0.03 27.50 -0.80
N TYR A 195 0.44 26.61 -1.68
CA TYR A 195 -0.32 25.48 -2.18
C TYR A 195 -0.05 24.26 -1.29
N ILE A 196 -1.09 23.74 -0.65
CA ILE A 196 -1.00 22.59 0.25
C ILE A 196 -1.63 21.37 -0.39
N VAL A 197 -0.83 20.35 -0.61
CA VAL A 197 -1.25 19.05 -1.15
C VAL A 197 -1.64 18.15 0.00
N MET A 198 -2.89 17.68 0.02
CA MET A 198 -3.41 16.82 1.08
C MET A 198 -4.47 15.85 0.54
N PRO A 199 -4.79 14.75 1.27
CA PRO A 199 -5.79 13.78 0.82
C PRO A 199 -7.12 14.44 0.48
N ILE A 200 -7.84 13.94 -0.52
CA ILE A 200 -9.21 14.39 -0.81
C ILE A 200 -10.10 14.26 0.43
N GLU A 201 -11.13 15.08 0.49
CA GLU A 201 -12.14 15.03 1.53
C GLU A 201 -12.84 13.66 1.59
N GLY A 202 -13.18 13.19 2.80
CA GLY A 202 -13.82 11.89 3.02
C GLY A 202 -12.84 10.72 3.16
N VAL A 203 -11.53 10.97 3.30
CA VAL A 203 -10.52 9.91 3.50
C VAL A 203 -10.23 9.67 4.98
N SER A 204 -10.24 10.73 5.81
CA SER A 204 -9.99 10.66 7.25
C SER A 204 -10.72 11.81 7.96
N LYS A 205 -11.41 11.50 9.05
CA LYS A 205 -12.10 12.52 9.87
C LYS A 205 -11.13 13.56 10.43
N GLU A 206 -9.95 13.14 10.84
CA GLU A 206 -8.91 14.01 11.37
C GLU A 206 -8.38 14.97 10.30
N ILE A 207 -8.09 14.45 9.10
CA ILE A 207 -7.63 15.24 7.96
C ILE A 207 -8.74 16.18 7.48
N ASP A 208 -9.99 15.74 7.43
CA ASP A 208 -11.12 16.59 7.05
C ASP A 208 -11.34 17.74 8.07
N THR A 209 -11.16 17.45 9.36
CA THR A 209 -11.22 18.47 10.40
C THR A 209 -10.08 19.48 10.24
N PHE A 210 -8.87 19.04 9.97
CA PHE A 210 -7.73 19.90 9.71
C PHE A 210 -7.92 20.73 8.44
N ARG A 211 -8.43 20.12 7.36
CA ARG A 211 -8.78 20.79 6.11
C ARG A 211 -9.78 21.91 6.33
N ASN A 212 -10.84 21.66 7.09
CA ASN A 212 -11.86 22.65 7.43
C ASN A 212 -11.29 23.79 8.28
N HIS A 213 -10.35 23.50 9.18
CA HIS A 213 -9.64 24.53 9.93
C HIS A 213 -8.83 25.44 8.99
N ILE A 214 -8.09 24.87 8.02
CA ILE A 214 -7.35 25.64 7.02
C ILE A 214 -8.31 26.53 6.22
N ARG A 215 -9.39 25.97 5.65
CA ARG A 215 -10.36 26.73 4.83
C ARG A 215 -10.97 27.91 5.58
N ASN A 216 -11.25 27.75 6.88
CA ASN A 216 -11.95 28.77 7.66
C ASN A 216 -11.01 29.83 8.22
N GLN A 217 -9.78 29.48 8.58
CA GLN A 217 -8.87 30.40 9.29
C GLN A 217 -7.74 30.94 8.41
N TYR A 218 -7.44 30.26 7.29
CA TYR A 218 -6.31 30.59 6.42
C TYR A 218 -6.74 30.66 4.95
N PRO A 219 -7.62 31.61 4.56
CA PRO A 219 -8.26 31.66 3.24
C PRO A 219 -7.28 31.92 2.09
N THR A 220 -6.06 32.33 2.37
CA THR A 220 -4.99 32.51 1.38
C THR A 220 -4.27 31.19 1.02
N VAL A 221 -4.45 30.15 1.80
CA VAL A 221 -3.91 28.80 1.55
C VAL A 221 -4.76 28.13 0.47
N GLN A 222 -4.09 27.58 -0.53
CA GLN A 222 -4.74 26.87 -1.63
C GLN A 222 -4.58 25.36 -1.44
N ILE A 223 -5.71 24.64 -1.31
CA ILE A 223 -5.69 23.19 -1.11
C ILE A 223 -5.72 22.49 -2.48
N VAL A 224 -4.75 21.60 -2.70
CA VAL A 224 -4.65 20.72 -3.85
C VAL A 224 -4.90 19.29 -3.39
N ASP A 225 -5.89 18.64 -3.98
CA ASP A 225 -6.30 17.30 -3.60
C ASP A 225 -5.44 16.22 -4.24
N PHE A 226 -5.05 15.20 -3.49
CA PHE A 226 -4.54 13.95 -4.05
C PHE A 226 -5.43 12.76 -3.64
N LYS A 227 -5.49 11.75 -4.50
CA LYS A 227 -6.27 10.52 -4.27
C LYS A 227 -5.42 9.40 -3.67
N ARG A 228 -4.13 9.41 -3.92
CA ARG A 228 -3.19 8.36 -3.50
C ARG A 228 -1.94 9.00 -2.92
N TYR A 229 -1.49 8.47 -1.82
CA TYR A 229 -0.22 8.85 -1.21
C TYR A 229 0.87 7.95 -1.82
N ASP A 230 1.53 8.44 -2.86
CA ASP A 230 2.50 7.70 -3.68
C ASP A 230 3.66 8.60 -4.12
N LEU A 231 4.63 8.01 -4.82
CA LEU A 231 5.80 8.74 -5.30
C LEU A 231 5.44 9.84 -6.29
N ASP A 232 4.36 9.69 -7.07
CA ASP A 232 3.91 10.72 -8.01
C ASP A 232 3.46 11.98 -7.27
N THR A 233 2.76 11.81 -6.14
CA THR A 233 2.36 12.92 -5.25
C THR A 233 3.57 13.64 -4.67
N PHE A 234 4.62 12.92 -4.25
CA PHE A 234 5.86 13.54 -3.76
C PHE A 234 6.57 14.33 -4.87
N THR A 235 6.69 13.74 -6.06
CA THR A 235 7.32 14.38 -7.23
C THR A 235 6.54 15.62 -7.65
N LEU A 236 5.20 15.56 -7.64
CA LEU A 236 4.35 16.72 -7.91
C LEU A 236 4.66 17.90 -6.98
N CYS A 237 4.81 17.61 -5.68
CA CYS A 237 5.14 18.65 -4.70
C CYS A 237 6.53 19.23 -4.92
N GLU A 238 7.53 18.39 -5.23
CA GLU A 238 8.89 18.85 -5.52
C GLU A 238 8.93 19.78 -6.73
N VAL A 239 8.32 19.36 -7.85
CA VAL A 239 8.39 20.08 -9.13
C VAL A 239 7.65 21.42 -9.07
N ASN A 240 6.50 21.47 -8.39
CA ASN A 240 5.68 22.68 -8.33
C ASN A 240 6.00 23.57 -7.11
N GLY A 241 6.87 23.13 -6.21
CA GLY A 241 7.13 23.84 -4.96
C GLY A 241 5.94 23.82 -3.99
N TYR A 242 5.07 22.80 -4.06
CA TYR A 242 3.93 22.67 -3.16
C TYR A 242 4.34 22.06 -1.83
N ILE A 243 3.57 22.36 -0.78
CA ILE A 243 3.73 21.78 0.55
C ILE A 243 2.87 20.54 0.64
N LEU A 244 3.48 19.38 0.91
CA LEU A 244 2.73 18.16 1.17
C LEU A 244 2.44 18.01 2.66
N ILE A 245 1.17 17.84 3.03
CA ILE A 245 0.78 17.41 4.38
C ILE A 245 1.16 15.94 4.54
N THR A 246 2.00 15.67 5.53
CA THR A 246 2.63 14.38 5.76
C THR A 246 2.79 14.08 7.26
N GLN A 247 3.51 13.01 7.59
CA GLN A 247 3.81 12.58 8.96
C GLN A 247 5.29 12.16 9.08
N PRO A 248 5.85 12.10 10.29
CA PRO A 248 7.26 11.76 10.51
C PRO A 248 7.67 10.40 9.92
N VAL A 249 6.75 9.43 9.86
CA VAL A 249 7.03 8.10 9.31
C VAL A 249 7.43 8.13 7.82
N TYR A 250 7.11 9.21 7.12
CA TYR A 250 7.40 9.37 5.69
C TYR A 250 8.62 10.24 5.39
N THR A 251 9.39 10.63 6.41
CA THR A 251 10.52 11.59 6.27
C THR A 251 11.54 11.17 5.20
N ASP A 252 11.85 9.87 5.10
CA ASP A 252 12.91 9.37 4.23
C ASP A 252 12.41 8.73 2.92
N ILE A 253 11.18 9.01 2.52
CA ILE A 253 10.62 8.41 1.31
C ILE A 253 11.11 9.10 0.04
N HIS A 254 11.31 10.41 0.10
CA HIS A 254 11.72 11.21 -1.05
C HIS A 254 12.93 12.10 -0.71
N ASN A 255 14.06 11.84 -1.38
CA ASN A 255 15.35 12.46 -1.04
C ASN A 255 15.40 13.98 -1.17
N ASN A 256 14.51 14.59 -1.97
CA ASN A 256 14.50 16.03 -2.23
C ASN A 256 13.42 16.78 -1.45
N LEU A 257 12.62 16.08 -0.64
CA LEU A 257 11.67 16.70 0.27
C LEU A 257 12.19 16.66 1.70
N LEU A 258 12.05 17.77 2.40
CA LEU A 258 12.37 17.92 3.81
C LEU A 258 11.08 17.91 4.60
N THR A 259 10.94 16.97 5.52
CA THR A 259 9.81 16.90 6.46
C THR A 259 10.06 17.81 7.63
N ILE A 260 9.20 18.83 7.81
CA ILE A 260 9.29 19.83 8.87
C ILE A 260 8.05 19.71 9.75
N PRO A 261 8.17 19.60 11.08
CA PRO A 261 7.04 19.59 12.00
C PRO A 261 6.17 20.83 11.84
N LEU A 262 4.85 20.65 11.83
CA LEU A 262 3.88 21.75 11.85
C LEU A 262 3.35 21.93 13.29
N GLU A 263 3.40 23.15 13.79
CA GLU A 263 2.86 23.50 15.11
C GLU A 263 1.33 23.52 15.09
N THR A 264 0.76 22.40 15.47
CA THR A 264 -0.69 22.18 15.48
C THR A 264 -1.07 21.11 16.50
N ASN A 265 -2.33 21.15 16.97
CA ASN A 265 -2.87 20.11 17.86
C ASN A 265 -3.47 18.92 17.10
N TYR A 266 -3.47 18.96 15.77
CA TYR A 266 -4.00 17.88 14.96
C TYR A 266 -3.00 16.73 14.88
N THR A 267 -3.48 15.53 15.17
CA THR A 267 -2.71 14.30 15.15
C THR A 267 -3.51 13.19 14.46
N LEU A 268 -2.83 12.18 13.95
CA LEU A 268 -3.45 11.00 13.33
C LEU A 268 -3.16 9.75 14.17
N PRO A 269 -4.12 8.83 14.30
CA PRO A 269 -3.88 7.55 14.96
C PRO A 269 -2.90 6.71 14.13
N TYR A 270 -1.90 6.16 14.78
CA TYR A 270 -0.87 5.30 14.19
C TYR A 270 -0.77 4.00 14.98
N GLY A 271 -0.69 2.87 14.29
CA GLY A 271 -0.66 1.58 14.94
C GLY A 271 -0.75 0.40 13.97
N LEU A 272 -1.32 -0.70 14.46
CA LEU A 272 -1.40 -1.95 13.74
C LEU A 272 -2.83 -2.18 13.22
N MET A 273 -2.96 -2.34 11.92
CA MET A 273 -4.15 -2.88 11.26
C MET A 273 -4.00 -4.39 11.14
N TYR A 274 -5.01 -5.14 11.57
CA TYR A 274 -5.00 -6.60 11.51
C TYR A 274 -6.37 -7.17 11.12
N ALA A 275 -6.40 -8.43 10.69
CA ALA A 275 -7.61 -9.07 10.20
C ALA A 275 -8.73 -9.11 11.26
N ASN A 276 -10.00 -9.01 10.83
CA ASN A 276 -11.16 -9.14 11.73
C ASN A 276 -11.21 -10.49 12.47
N GLU A 277 -10.74 -11.54 11.78
CA GLU A 277 -10.55 -12.88 12.34
C GLU A 277 -9.05 -13.18 12.36
N PRO A 278 -8.31 -12.72 13.38
CA PRO A 278 -6.87 -12.92 13.45
C PRO A 278 -6.53 -14.40 13.71
N THR A 279 -5.37 -14.82 13.23
CA THR A 279 -4.81 -16.15 13.58
C THR A 279 -4.52 -16.23 15.08
N VAL A 280 -4.36 -17.44 15.63
CA VAL A 280 -4.02 -17.65 17.05
C VAL A 280 -2.73 -16.91 17.41
N ALA A 281 -1.70 -16.99 16.54
CA ALA A 281 -0.44 -16.26 16.73
C ALA A 281 -0.63 -14.74 16.74
N THR A 282 -1.39 -14.20 15.78
CA THR A 282 -1.68 -12.76 15.68
C THR A 282 -2.48 -12.28 16.89
N LYS A 283 -3.47 -13.06 17.32
CA LYS A 283 -4.25 -12.73 18.50
C LYS A 283 -3.37 -12.65 19.75
N ARG A 284 -2.51 -13.64 20.00
CA ARG A 284 -1.55 -13.60 21.13
C ARG A 284 -0.63 -12.39 21.07
N PHE A 285 -0.14 -12.06 19.87
CA PHE A 285 0.71 -10.88 19.64
C PHE A 285 -0.03 -9.58 19.99
N ILE A 286 -1.27 -9.41 19.51
CA ILE A 286 -2.09 -8.22 19.76
C ILE A 286 -2.52 -8.14 21.23
N ASP A 287 -2.99 -9.24 21.85
CA ASP A 287 -3.43 -9.28 23.24
C ASP A 287 -2.27 -8.85 24.19
N PHE A 288 -1.05 -9.35 23.92
CA PHE A 288 0.14 -8.93 24.69
C PHE A 288 0.38 -7.41 24.58
N LEU A 289 0.28 -6.84 23.36
CA LEU A 289 0.50 -5.41 23.15
C LEU A 289 -0.59 -4.55 23.80
N GLN A 290 -1.84 -5.02 23.83
CA GLN A 290 -2.95 -4.32 24.49
C GLN A 290 -2.73 -4.23 26.01
N ILE A 291 -2.33 -5.35 26.64
CA ILE A 291 -2.02 -5.38 28.08
C ILE A 291 -0.85 -4.44 28.38
N ALA A 292 0.22 -4.54 27.59
CA ALA A 292 1.43 -3.73 27.79
C ALA A 292 1.24 -2.21 27.52
N ASN A 293 0.19 -1.83 26.77
CA ASN A 293 -0.19 -0.43 26.56
C ASN A 293 -1.24 0.08 27.57
N GLY A 294 -2.04 -0.82 28.17
CA GLY A 294 -3.02 -0.46 29.22
C GLY A 294 -2.39 -0.16 30.57
N ASP A 295 -1.14 -0.54 30.77
CA ASP A 295 -0.33 -0.25 31.97
C ASP A 295 0.44 1.09 31.87
N ARG A 296 0.20 1.91 30.83
CA ARG A 296 0.73 3.27 30.65
C ARG A 296 -0.36 4.31 30.86
#